data_6f369e93ee87d0c12b99911fe21fd8fb
#
_entry.id   6f369e93ee87d0c12b99911fe21fd8fb
#
_cell.length_a   1.000
_cell.length_b   1.000
_cell.length_c   1.000
_cell.angle_alpha   90.00
_cell.angle_beta   90.00
_cell.angle_gamma   90.00
#
_symmetry.space_group_name_H-M   'P 1'
#
loop_
_entity.id
_entity.type
_entity.pdbx_description
1 polymer ?
#
loop_
_entity_poly.entity_id
_entity_poly.type
_entity_poly.pdbx_seq_one_letter_code
_entity_poly.pdbx_strand_id
1 'polypeptide(L)'
;MSISREPRVAVVGATGAVGNQLIELIAARGFQLSELKLFATEAGAMQTVDAAGEERLVDALASPADLRDFNIAFLACPAPRAAEIIAAQPGPILIDLSAADRPPADVPMVAPGLTSREAFAQLRNAKVFAIPHPVAHVLATSLKALGAYSGFVAATAMLGASAGGRDVLTASVDQTTDLLSARLELDDDEVQRGFNAFMREHERSVATAISAQVATLLDKAPTLSIQVAAIPVLHGSALTVDIQRPRALKGNGEDAVELLRVAPGILIAEEGEPLGVIDAVGQEAIVVSVETRADSISLWCVFDNARLAALGALWIAETLALSSPTLA
;
A
#
# COMPACT_ATOMS: atom_id res chain seq x y z
N MET A 1 25.82 0.89 6.18
CA MET A 1 25.84 2.32 5.83
C MET A 1 24.99 3.06 6.82
N SER A 2 25.46 4.12 7.46
CA SER A 2 24.61 5.01 8.24
C SER A 2 24.00 6.04 7.27
N ILE A 3 22.70 6.18 7.32
CA ILE A 3 22.00 7.26 6.62
C ILE A 3 22.10 8.50 7.49
N SER A 4 22.22 9.70 6.90
CA SER A 4 22.10 10.96 7.65
C SER A 4 20.77 11.02 8.41
N ARG A 5 20.74 11.71 9.54
CA ARG A 5 19.48 12.02 10.24
C ARG A 5 18.58 12.94 9.40
N GLU A 6 19.19 13.73 8.53
CA GLU A 6 18.53 14.57 7.53
C GLU A 6 18.98 14.08 6.14
N PRO A 7 18.38 12.99 5.61
CA PRO A 7 18.75 12.43 4.32
C PRO A 7 18.34 13.34 3.17
N ARG A 8 19.07 13.24 2.07
CA ARG A 8 18.60 13.70 0.75
C ARG A 8 17.66 12.64 0.18
N VAL A 9 16.44 13.03 -0.14
CA VAL A 9 15.35 12.13 -0.51
C VAL A 9 14.86 12.41 -1.92
N ALA A 10 14.69 11.37 -2.71
CA ALA A 10 14.04 11.41 -4.02
C ALA A 10 12.69 10.68 -3.98
N VAL A 11 11.66 11.22 -4.62
CA VAL A 11 10.38 10.55 -4.87
C VAL A 11 10.21 10.39 -6.37
N VAL A 12 10.23 9.15 -6.87
CA VAL A 12 10.00 8.82 -8.27
C VAL A 12 8.54 8.42 -8.44
N GLY A 13 7.81 9.12 -9.30
CA GLY A 13 6.36 8.99 -9.42
C GLY A 13 5.59 9.98 -8.54
N ALA A 14 6.17 11.16 -8.29
CA ALA A 14 5.63 12.19 -7.41
C ALA A 14 4.22 12.66 -7.78
N THR A 15 3.84 12.60 -9.05
CA THR A 15 2.51 13.02 -9.54
C THR A 15 1.44 11.92 -9.45
N GLY A 16 1.81 10.70 -9.05
CA GLY A 16 0.88 9.58 -8.85
C GLY A 16 0.15 9.65 -7.51
N ALA A 17 -0.92 8.86 -7.34
CA ALA A 17 -1.71 8.84 -6.11
C ALA A 17 -0.84 8.49 -4.87
N VAL A 18 0.01 7.45 -4.97
CA VAL A 18 0.91 7.03 -3.88
C VAL A 18 2.00 8.07 -3.64
N GLY A 19 2.58 8.64 -4.72
CA GLY A 19 3.60 9.69 -4.62
C GLY A 19 3.09 10.94 -3.91
N ASN A 20 1.89 11.40 -4.25
CA ASN A 20 1.26 12.55 -3.60
C ASN A 20 1.00 12.27 -2.10
N GLN A 21 0.45 11.10 -1.76
CA GLN A 21 0.24 10.72 -0.36
C GLN A 21 1.56 10.63 0.42
N LEU A 22 2.62 10.13 -0.19
CA LEU A 22 3.94 10.09 0.44
C LEU A 22 4.49 11.49 0.72
N ILE A 23 4.39 12.42 -0.23
CA ILE A 23 4.84 13.81 -0.08
C ILE A 23 4.05 14.51 1.03
N GLU A 24 2.74 14.35 1.06
CA GLU A 24 1.87 14.86 2.13
C GLU A 24 2.28 14.31 3.50
N LEU A 25 2.52 13.00 3.61
CA LEU A 25 2.91 12.35 4.85
C LEU A 25 4.31 12.76 5.33
N ILE A 26 5.29 12.92 4.43
CA ILE A 26 6.61 13.43 4.75
C ILE A 26 6.49 14.78 5.45
N ALA A 27 5.64 15.66 4.92
CA ALA A 27 5.38 16.97 5.48
C ALA A 27 4.60 16.90 6.81
N ALA A 28 3.47 16.19 6.83
CA ALA A 28 2.59 16.11 7.99
C ALA A 28 3.26 15.48 9.22
N ARG A 29 4.16 14.51 9.01
CA ARG A 29 4.92 13.87 10.10
C ARG A 29 6.22 14.59 10.44
N GLY A 30 6.56 15.65 9.71
CA GLY A 30 7.79 16.43 9.96
C GLY A 30 9.04 15.57 9.79
N PHE A 31 9.07 14.66 8.80
CA PHE A 31 10.25 13.85 8.54
C PHE A 31 11.43 14.75 8.16
N GLN A 32 12.46 14.75 9.01
CA GLN A 32 13.63 15.60 8.83
C GLN A 32 14.42 15.15 7.61
N LEU A 33 14.65 16.06 6.67
CA LEU A 33 15.43 15.83 5.45
C LEU A 33 16.17 17.10 5.04
N SER A 34 17.33 16.94 4.42
CA SER A 34 18.12 18.07 3.91
C SER A 34 17.70 18.49 2.50
N GLU A 35 17.11 17.58 1.74
CA GLU A 35 16.62 17.85 0.38
C GLU A 35 15.49 16.88 0.02
N LEU A 36 14.44 17.40 -0.60
CA LEU A 36 13.37 16.62 -1.24
C LEU A 36 13.35 16.95 -2.73
N LYS A 37 13.61 15.95 -3.56
CA LYS A 37 13.54 16.06 -5.02
C LYS A 37 12.42 15.18 -5.57
N LEU A 38 11.62 15.75 -6.44
CA LEU A 38 10.44 15.11 -7.02
C LEU A 38 10.70 14.78 -8.49
N PHE A 39 10.44 13.51 -8.85
CA PHE A 39 10.61 13.02 -10.21
C PHE A 39 9.33 12.35 -10.73
N ALA A 40 9.07 12.52 -12.02
CA ALA A 40 8.02 11.80 -12.75
C ALA A 40 8.53 11.36 -14.14
N THR A 41 7.65 10.75 -14.93
CA THR A 41 7.87 10.55 -16.36
C THR A 41 7.88 11.90 -17.09
N GLU A 42 8.34 11.94 -18.34
CA GLU A 42 8.33 13.18 -19.16
C GLU A 42 6.93 13.81 -19.21
N ALA A 43 5.88 13.01 -19.33
CA ALA A 43 4.49 13.49 -19.34
C ALA A 43 4.04 14.10 -18.00
N GLY A 44 4.63 13.70 -16.90
CA GLY A 44 4.36 14.24 -15.55
C GLY A 44 5.35 15.30 -15.10
N ALA A 45 6.40 15.55 -15.88
CA ALA A 45 7.39 16.59 -15.59
C ALA A 45 6.83 18.01 -15.84
N MET A 46 7.50 19.02 -15.29
CA MET A 46 7.10 20.42 -15.37
C MET A 46 5.74 20.75 -14.71
N GLN A 47 5.16 19.79 -13.99
CA GLN A 47 4.02 20.04 -13.11
C GLN A 47 4.54 20.47 -11.73
N THR A 48 3.72 21.19 -10.98
CA THR A 48 3.97 21.45 -9.57
C THR A 48 3.16 20.49 -8.70
N VAL A 49 3.72 20.10 -7.58
CA VAL A 49 3.05 19.33 -6.54
C VAL A 49 3.16 20.11 -5.24
N ASP A 50 2.06 20.22 -4.52
CA ASP A 50 2.07 20.82 -3.17
C ASP A 50 2.80 19.88 -2.21
N ALA A 51 3.84 20.40 -1.58
CA ALA A 51 4.58 19.73 -0.52
C ALA A 51 4.59 20.62 0.72
N ALA A 52 3.66 20.41 1.62
CA ALA A 52 3.49 21.18 2.86
C ALA A 52 3.16 22.68 2.64
N GLY A 53 2.34 23.00 1.66
CA GLY A 53 1.99 24.39 1.33
C GLY A 53 3.02 25.09 0.46
N GLU A 54 4.07 24.38 0.02
CA GLU A 54 5.05 24.86 -0.95
C GLU A 54 4.87 24.14 -2.30
N GLU A 55 4.64 24.89 -3.36
CA GLU A 55 4.66 24.33 -4.71
C GLU A 55 6.08 23.94 -5.12
N ARG A 56 6.30 22.65 -5.40
CA ARG A 56 7.56 22.12 -5.86
C ARG A 56 7.47 21.60 -7.28
N LEU A 57 8.44 22.01 -8.09
CA LEU A 57 8.55 21.55 -9.47
C LEU A 57 8.94 20.06 -9.50
N VAL A 58 8.28 19.31 -10.36
CA VAL A 58 8.57 17.90 -10.64
C VAL A 58 9.44 17.81 -11.89
N ASP A 59 10.62 17.19 -11.75
CA ASP A 59 11.55 17.01 -12.86
C ASP A 59 11.30 15.67 -13.58
N ALA A 60 11.74 15.55 -14.82
CA ALA A 60 11.81 14.26 -15.49
C ALA A 60 12.97 13.43 -14.94
N LEU A 61 12.72 12.16 -14.63
CA LEU A 61 13.81 11.21 -14.35
C LEU A 61 14.35 10.64 -15.68
N ALA A 62 15.39 11.25 -16.21
CA ALA A 62 15.97 10.84 -17.48
C ALA A 62 16.70 9.48 -17.38
N SER A 63 17.39 9.24 -16.27
CA SER A 63 18.19 8.03 -16.04
C SER A 63 18.15 7.60 -14.57
N PRO A 64 18.22 6.30 -14.25
CA PRO A 64 18.45 5.84 -12.87
C PRO A 64 19.69 6.48 -12.22
N ALA A 65 20.70 6.87 -13.00
CA ALA A 65 21.91 7.51 -12.49
C ALA A 65 21.65 8.90 -11.86
N ASP A 66 20.54 9.56 -12.17
CA ASP A 66 20.15 10.84 -11.58
C ASP A 66 19.83 10.72 -10.08
N LEU A 67 19.63 9.49 -9.60
CA LEU A 67 19.37 9.19 -8.19
C LEU A 67 20.64 9.02 -7.34
N ARG A 68 21.84 9.02 -7.94
CA ARG A 68 23.13 8.67 -7.27
C ARG A 68 23.46 9.51 -6.04
N ASP A 69 23.03 10.76 -6.04
CA ASP A 69 23.38 11.73 -5.00
C ASP A 69 22.39 11.74 -3.82
N PHE A 70 21.35 10.93 -3.86
CA PHE A 70 20.38 10.80 -2.79
C PHE A 70 20.75 9.68 -1.82
N ASN A 71 20.23 9.77 -0.59
CA ASN A 71 20.39 8.73 0.42
C ASN A 71 19.26 7.69 0.34
N ILE A 72 18.05 8.16 0.05
CA ILE A 72 16.83 7.35 -0.07
C ILE A 72 16.12 7.76 -1.36
N ALA A 73 15.63 6.77 -2.11
CA ALA A 73 14.72 6.99 -3.22
C ALA A 73 13.46 6.11 -3.06
N PHE A 74 12.33 6.77 -3.01
CA PHE A 74 11.01 6.13 -3.02
C PHE A 74 10.56 5.88 -4.45
N LEU A 75 10.22 4.64 -4.78
CA LEU A 75 9.77 4.25 -6.12
C LEU A 75 8.25 4.08 -6.12
N ALA A 76 7.52 5.20 -6.21
CA ALA A 76 6.06 5.27 -6.34
C ALA A 76 5.64 5.31 -7.82
N CYS A 77 6.39 4.64 -8.70
CA CYS A 77 6.21 4.59 -10.14
C CYS A 77 5.73 3.19 -10.57
N PRO A 78 5.27 3.01 -11.83
CA PRO A 78 4.87 1.71 -12.34
C PRO A 78 5.96 0.64 -12.21
N ALA A 79 5.56 -0.61 -11.93
CA ALA A 79 6.45 -1.73 -11.65
C ALA A 79 7.57 -1.94 -12.69
N PRO A 80 7.36 -1.81 -14.01
CA PRO A 80 8.45 -1.93 -14.98
C PRO A 80 9.55 -0.88 -14.78
N ARG A 81 9.17 0.37 -14.43
CA ARG A 81 10.13 1.45 -14.18
C ARG A 81 10.86 1.25 -12.85
N ALA A 82 10.16 0.82 -11.82
CA ALA A 82 10.78 0.46 -10.54
C ALA A 82 11.81 -0.67 -10.73
N ALA A 83 11.48 -1.72 -11.47
CA ALA A 83 12.38 -2.83 -11.76
C ALA A 83 13.65 -2.38 -12.50
N GLU A 84 13.53 -1.48 -13.47
CA GLU A 84 14.67 -0.89 -14.17
C GLU A 84 15.60 -0.14 -13.21
N ILE A 85 15.05 0.69 -12.33
CA ILE A 85 15.83 1.45 -11.35
C ILE A 85 16.52 0.53 -10.34
N ILE A 86 15.80 -0.50 -9.86
CA ILE A 86 16.36 -1.51 -8.94
C ILE A 86 17.51 -2.26 -9.59
N ALA A 87 17.35 -2.69 -10.83
CA ALA A 87 18.39 -3.41 -11.58
C ALA A 87 19.65 -2.54 -11.82
N ALA A 88 19.47 -1.23 -12.01
CA ALA A 88 20.57 -0.29 -12.22
C ALA A 88 21.39 0.00 -10.95
N GLN A 89 20.85 -0.26 -9.76
CA GLN A 89 21.51 -0.03 -8.45
C GLN A 89 22.17 1.36 -8.35
N PRO A 90 21.41 2.45 -8.48
CA PRO A 90 21.96 3.81 -8.63
C PRO A 90 22.73 4.34 -7.41
N GLY A 91 22.67 3.69 -6.26
CA GLY A 91 23.43 4.04 -5.06
C GLY A 91 22.60 4.30 -3.80
N PRO A 92 21.45 5.00 -3.84
CA PRO A 92 20.61 5.21 -2.67
C PRO A 92 19.99 3.90 -2.16
N ILE A 93 19.46 3.94 -0.95
CA ILE A 93 18.51 2.91 -0.52
C ILE A 93 17.21 3.14 -1.28
N LEU A 94 16.74 2.08 -1.94
CA LEU A 94 15.50 2.10 -2.72
C LEU A 94 14.36 1.52 -1.88
N ILE A 95 13.24 2.23 -1.83
CA ILE A 95 12.01 1.77 -1.18
C ILE A 95 10.96 1.65 -2.27
N ASP A 96 10.62 0.41 -2.63
CA ASP A 96 9.74 0.08 -3.75
C ASP A 96 8.29 0.01 -3.29
N LEU A 97 7.48 0.95 -3.78
CA LEU A 97 6.03 1.05 -3.57
C LEU A 97 5.22 0.57 -4.78
N SER A 98 5.88 0.02 -5.80
CA SER A 98 5.19 -0.39 -7.03
C SER A 98 4.23 -1.56 -6.83
N ALA A 99 4.26 -2.21 -5.65
CA ALA A 99 3.50 -3.42 -5.32
C ALA A 99 3.68 -4.54 -6.35
N ALA A 100 4.90 -4.63 -6.95
CA ALA A 100 5.24 -5.63 -7.94
C ALA A 100 4.89 -7.04 -7.45
N ASP A 101 4.49 -7.91 -8.38
CA ASP A 101 4.01 -9.27 -8.12
C ASP A 101 4.98 -10.10 -7.28
N ARG A 102 6.27 -9.89 -7.48
CA ARG A 102 7.35 -10.46 -6.66
C ARG A 102 8.52 -9.51 -6.57
N PRO A 103 8.91 -9.09 -5.36
CA PRO A 103 10.26 -8.57 -5.19
C PRO A 103 11.28 -9.68 -5.54
N PRO A 104 12.48 -9.35 -6.03
CA PRO A 104 13.58 -10.29 -6.12
C PRO A 104 13.73 -11.07 -4.80
N ALA A 105 14.18 -12.33 -4.86
CA ALA A 105 14.19 -13.22 -3.69
C ALA A 105 15.02 -12.70 -2.50
N ASP A 106 15.96 -11.81 -2.76
CA ASP A 106 16.84 -11.16 -1.79
C ASP A 106 16.36 -9.77 -1.32
N VAL A 107 15.21 -9.29 -1.82
CA VAL A 107 14.60 -8.02 -1.41
C VAL A 107 13.62 -8.26 -0.26
N PRO A 108 13.90 -7.73 0.94
CA PRO A 108 13.01 -7.87 2.07
C PRO A 108 11.71 -7.08 1.83
N MET A 109 10.59 -7.75 2.10
CA MET A 109 9.27 -7.12 2.16
C MET A 109 9.01 -6.67 3.60
N VAL A 110 8.67 -5.39 3.76
CA VAL A 110 8.55 -4.76 5.08
C VAL A 110 7.21 -4.06 5.20
N ALA A 111 6.54 -4.28 6.33
CA ALA A 111 5.27 -3.62 6.64
C ALA A 111 5.21 -3.23 8.12
N PRO A 112 4.78 -2.00 8.44
CA PRO A 112 4.52 -1.58 9.82
C PRO A 112 3.53 -2.53 10.51
N GLY A 113 3.75 -2.79 11.80
CA GLY A 113 2.92 -3.73 12.57
C GLY A 113 3.20 -5.21 12.31
N LEU A 114 3.72 -5.57 11.14
CA LEU A 114 4.13 -6.93 10.79
C LEU A 114 5.63 -7.17 11.03
N THR A 115 6.46 -6.23 10.65
CA THR A 115 7.91 -6.28 10.86
C THR A 115 8.27 -5.60 12.17
N SER A 116 8.83 -6.34 13.13
CA SER A 116 9.32 -5.74 14.38
C SER A 116 10.58 -4.90 14.14
N ARG A 117 10.88 -3.98 15.06
CA ARG A 117 12.11 -3.17 14.97
C ARG A 117 13.37 -4.03 15.03
N GLU A 118 13.35 -5.11 15.79
CA GLU A 118 14.46 -6.06 15.92
C GLU A 118 14.67 -6.83 14.61
N ALA A 119 13.59 -7.30 13.98
CA ALA A 119 13.65 -7.94 12.66
C ALA A 119 14.15 -6.96 11.61
N PHE A 120 13.65 -5.72 11.61
CA PHE A 120 14.11 -4.68 10.69
C PHE A 120 15.60 -4.35 10.88
N ALA A 121 16.09 -4.33 12.12
CA ALA A 121 17.51 -4.05 12.40
C ALA A 121 18.47 -5.07 11.77
N GLN A 122 18.01 -6.31 11.51
CA GLN A 122 18.78 -7.33 10.81
C GLN A 122 18.87 -7.04 9.29
N LEU A 123 17.97 -6.24 8.77
CA LEU A 123 17.88 -5.88 7.35
C LEU A 123 18.67 -4.59 7.01
N ARG A 124 19.38 -3.99 7.98
CA ARG A 124 20.10 -2.70 7.82
C ARG A 124 21.10 -2.63 6.67
N ASN A 125 21.53 -3.76 6.14
CA ASN A 125 22.44 -3.84 5.00
C ASN A 125 21.73 -3.96 3.66
N ALA A 126 20.41 -4.13 3.65
CA ALA A 126 19.63 -4.19 2.42
C ALA A 126 19.70 -2.85 1.69
N LYS A 127 19.77 -2.92 0.37
CA LYS A 127 19.79 -1.74 -0.52
C LYS A 127 18.42 -1.45 -1.11
N VAL A 128 17.57 -2.43 -1.08
CA VAL A 128 16.20 -2.34 -1.59
C VAL A 128 15.25 -2.91 -0.55
N PHE A 129 14.14 -2.23 -0.32
CA PHE A 129 13.03 -2.70 0.50
C PHE A 129 11.77 -2.66 -0.35
N ALA A 130 10.93 -3.68 -0.24
CA ALA A 130 9.64 -3.72 -0.91
C ALA A 130 8.50 -3.46 0.08
N ILE A 131 7.55 -2.65 -0.33
CA ILE A 131 6.27 -2.46 0.38
C ILE A 131 5.27 -3.47 -0.19
N PRO A 132 4.56 -4.23 0.65
CA PRO A 132 3.54 -5.15 0.17
C PRO A 132 2.36 -4.39 -0.46
N HIS A 133 1.63 -5.09 -1.33
CA HIS A 133 0.34 -4.60 -1.80
C HIS A 133 -0.57 -4.28 -0.60
N PRO A 134 -1.29 -3.14 -0.60
CA PRO A 134 -2.11 -2.73 0.55
C PRO A 134 -3.07 -3.81 1.05
N VAL A 135 -3.71 -4.57 0.15
CA VAL A 135 -4.56 -5.71 0.53
C VAL A 135 -3.76 -6.81 1.24
N ALA A 136 -2.54 -7.11 0.79
CA ALA A 136 -1.68 -8.09 1.46
C ALA A 136 -1.29 -7.62 2.86
N HIS A 137 -1.01 -6.32 3.02
CA HIS A 137 -0.73 -5.72 4.32
C HIS A 137 -1.93 -5.83 5.26
N VAL A 138 -3.12 -5.39 4.82
CA VAL A 138 -4.37 -5.46 5.60
C VAL A 138 -4.68 -6.90 6.02
N LEU A 139 -4.64 -7.83 5.06
CA LEU A 139 -4.93 -9.23 5.32
C LEU A 139 -3.92 -9.86 6.29
N ALA A 140 -2.63 -9.66 6.06
CA ALA A 140 -1.59 -10.20 6.95
C ALA A 140 -1.67 -9.60 8.37
N THR A 141 -1.95 -8.28 8.49
CA THR A 141 -2.12 -7.62 9.80
C THR A 141 -3.32 -8.17 10.56
N SER A 142 -4.46 -8.32 9.90
CA SER A 142 -5.68 -8.88 10.50
C SER A 142 -5.47 -10.33 10.92
N LEU A 143 -4.86 -11.13 10.06
CA LEU A 143 -4.56 -12.53 10.33
C LEU A 143 -3.56 -12.67 11.48
N LYS A 144 -2.49 -11.90 11.51
CA LYS A 144 -1.50 -11.92 12.60
C LYS A 144 -2.12 -11.53 13.94
N ALA A 145 -2.98 -10.49 13.95
CA ALA A 145 -3.66 -10.03 15.15
C ALA A 145 -4.53 -11.11 15.79
N LEU A 146 -5.28 -11.82 14.97
CA LEU A 146 -6.15 -12.88 15.46
C LEU A 146 -5.40 -14.13 15.95
N GLY A 147 -4.10 -14.26 15.70
CA GLY A 147 -3.26 -15.39 16.16
C GLY A 147 -3.57 -16.70 15.44
N ALA A 148 -2.89 -17.74 15.83
CA ALA A 148 -2.95 -19.13 15.36
C ALA A 148 -3.99 -19.52 14.29
N TYR A 149 -3.60 -19.42 13.00
CA TYR A 149 -4.37 -19.97 11.90
C TYR A 149 -3.84 -21.33 11.49
N SER A 150 -4.75 -22.27 11.46
CA SER A 150 -4.53 -23.55 10.80
C SER A 150 -5.68 -23.87 9.82
N GLY A 151 -6.46 -22.84 9.45
CA GLY A 151 -7.69 -23.03 8.71
C GLY A 151 -7.64 -22.43 7.29
N PHE A 152 -8.80 -22.49 6.66
CA PHE A 152 -9.07 -21.87 5.36
C PHE A 152 -9.53 -20.41 5.58
N VAL A 153 -9.01 -19.52 4.77
CA VAL A 153 -9.40 -18.11 4.72
C VAL A 153 -9.90 -17.79 3.31
N ALA A 154 -11.13 -17.31 3.23
CA ALA A 154 -11.66 -16.72 2.00
C ALA A 154 -11.61 -15.20 2.11
N ALA A 155 -11.23 -14.53 1.04
CA ALA A 155 -11.16 -13.07 0.99
C ALA A 155 -11.63 -12.54 -0.36
N THR A 156 -12.24 -11.35 -0.36
CA THR A 156 -12.56 -10.61 -1.58
C THR A 156 -12.10 -9.18 -1.41
N ALA A 157 -11.13 -8.78 -2.22
CA ALA A 157 -10.67 -7.40 -2.29
C ALA A 157 -11.46 -6.62 -3.34
N MET A 158 -11.94 -5.47 -2.96
CA MET A 158 -12.68 -4.52 -3.80
C MET A 158 -11.82 -3.26 -3.94
N LEU A 159 -11.23 -3.07 -5.12
CA LEU A 159 -10.25 -2.02 -5.38
C LEU A 159 -10.91 -0.84 -6.07
N GLY A 160 -10.80 0.35 -5.47
CA GLY A 160 -11.15 1.60 -6.13
C GLY A 160 -10.16 1.94 -7.25
N ALA A 161 -10.53 2.89 -8.11
CA ALA A 161 -9.75 3.27 -9.28
C ALA A 161 -8.33 3.74 -8.96
N SER A 162 -8.12 4.39 -7.81
CA SER A 162 -6.80 4.84 -7.35
C SER A 162 -5.78 3.70 -7.17
N ALA A 163 -6.24 2.46 -6.93
CA ALA A 163 -5.38 1.29 -6.84
C ALA A 163 -4.71 0.93 -8.18
N GLY A 164 -5.36 1.27 -9.30
CA GLY A 164 -4.83 1.09 -10.65
C GLY A 164 -3.92 2.23 -11.13
N GLY A 165 -3.70 3.24 -10.29
CA GLY A 165 -2.86 4.40 -10.62
C GLY A 165 -3.63 5.52 -11.33
N ARG A 166 -2.85 6.56 -11.73
CA ARG A 166 -3.42 7.80 -12.26
C ARG A 166 -4.28 7.60 -13.52
N ASP A 167 -3.78 6.81 -14.46
CA ASP A 167 -4.46 6.62 -15.74
C ASP A 167 -5.81 5.93 -15.56
N VAL A 168 -5.86 4.92 -14.67
CA VAL A 168 -7.11 4.22 -14.33
C VAL A 168 -8.08 5.16 -13.61
N LEU A 169 -7.58 6.01 -12.72
CA LEU A 169 -8.39 6.99 -12.01
C LEU A 169 -8.99 8.01 -12.99
N THR A 170 -8.18 8.59 -13.88
CA THR A 170 -8.62 9.54 -14.90
C THR A 170 -9.65 8.89 -15.82
N ALA A 171 -9.37 7.72 -16.37
CA ALA A 171 -10.31 6.99 -17.23
C ALA A 171 -11.65 6.69 -16.50
N SER A 172 -11.60 6.42 -15.19
CA SER A 172 -12.82 6.17 -14.42
C SER A 172 -13.66 7.44 -14.25
N VAL A 173 -13.03 8.60 -14.07
CA VAL A 173 -13.71 9.89 -13.99
C VAL A 173 -14.32 10.26 -15.35
N ASP A 174 -13.54 10.15 -16.43
CA ASP A 174 -13.98 10.50 -17.79
C ASP A 174 -15.13 9.62 -18.24
N GLN A 175 -15.01 8.29 -18.12
CA GLN A 175 -16.10 7.36 -18.45
C GLN A 175 -17.37 7.61 -17.61
N THR A 176 -17.23 7.94 -16.33
CA THR A 176 -18.39 8.24 -15.48
C THR A 176 -19.10 9.53 -15.95
N THR A 177 -18.31 10.54 -16.32
CA THR A 177 -18.83 11.81 -16.85
C THR A 177 -19.54 11.61 -18.18
N ASP A 178 -18.97 10.82 -19.08
CA ASP A 178 -19.56 10.52 -20.38
C ASP A 178 -20.80 9.64 -20.25
N LEU A 179 -20.81 8.69 -19.32
CA LEU A 179 -21.99 7.87 -19.03
C LEU A 179 -23.15 8.72 -18.53
N LEU A 180 -22.90 9.64 -17.58
CA LEU A 180 -23.92 10.55 -17.04
C LEU A 180 -24.42 11.55 -18.09
N SER A 181 -23.61 11.85 -19.10
CA SER A 181 -23.94 12.72 -20.22
C SER A 181 -24.51 11.97 -21.42
N ALA A 182 -24.75 10.67 -21.31
CA ALA A 182 -25.20 9.78 -22.39
C ALA A 182 -24.29 9.84 -23.65
N ARG A 183 -22.98 9.97 -23.44
CA ARG A 183 -21.97 10.06 -24.51
C ARG A 183 -20.94 8.92 -24.45
N LEU A 184 -21.09 7.98 -23.52
CA LEU A 184 -20.14 6.90 -23.35
C LEU A 184 -20.12 6.01 -24.61
N GLU A 185 -18.99 5.96 -25.25
CA GLU A 185 -18.63 5.00 -26.30
C GLU A 185 -17.43 4.18 -25.77
N LEU A 186 -17.49 2.86 -25.91
CA LEU A 186 -16.44 1.96 -25.48
C LEU A 186 -15.92 1.18 -26.67
N ASP A 187 -14.63 1.01 -26.76
CA ASP A 187 -14.00 0.08 -27.69
C ASP A 187 -14.25 -1.39 -27.28
N ASP A 188 -14.08 -2.33 -28.21
CA ASP A 188 -14.43 -3.75 -28.01
C ASP A 188 -13.69 -4.41 -26.84
N ASP A 189 -12.51 -3.92 -26.48
CA ASP A 189 -11.67 -4.41 -25.39
C ASP A 189 -11.77 -3.56 -24.10
N GLU A 190 -12.51 -2.49 -24.13
CA GLU A 190 -12.76 -1.63 -22.98
C GLU A 190 -13.87 -2.19 -22.06
N VAL A 191 -13.74 -1.89 -20.77
CA VAL A 191 -14.76 -2.22 -19.76
C VAL A 191 -15.33 -0.94 -19.18
N GLN A 192 -16.65 -0.86 -19.13
CA GLN A 192 -17.29 0.21 -18.38
C GLN A 192 -16.85 0.16 -16.92
N ARG A 193 -16.30 1.28 -16.42
CA ARG A 193 -15.81 1.45 -15.04
C ARG A 193 -16.86 2.12 -14.14
N GLY A 194 -17.54 3.14 -14.67
CA GLY A 194 -18.60 3.84 -13.95
C GLY A 194 -19.80 2.92 -13.68
N PHE A 195 -20.26 2.86 -12.43
CA PHE A 195 -21.42 2.04 -11.97
C PHE A 195 -21.27 0.53 -12.26
N ASN A 196 -20.05 0.02 -12.39
CA ASN A 196 -19.78 -1.39 -12.67
C ASN A 196 -18.70 -1.96 -11.77
N ALA A 197 -18.91 -3.17 -11.25
CA ALA A 197 -17.89 -3.96 -10.58
C ALA A 197 -17.49 -5.12 -11.49
N PHE A 198 -16.18 -5.30 -11.72
CA PHE A 198 -15.70 -6.27 -12.69
C PHE A 198 -14.38 -6.92 -12.27
N MET A 199 -14.08 -8.04 -12.90
CA MET A 199 -12.82 -8.78 -12.78
C MET A 199 -12.32 -9.15 -14.18
N ARG A 200 -11.04 -8.87 -14.46
CA ARG A 200 -10.33 -9.27 -15.68
C ARG A 200 -9.10 -10.09 -15.32
N GLU A 201 -8.27 -10.40 -16.30
CA GLU A 201 -7.01 -11.12 -16.09
C GLU A 201 -6.06 -10.35 -15.16
N HIS A 202 -6.04 -9.02 -15.25
CA HIS A 202 -5.25 -8.18 -14.37
C HIS A 202 -5.60 -8.40 -12.88
N GLU A 203 -6.89 -8.38 -12.52
CA GLU A 203 -7.34 -8.59 -11.15
C GLU A 203 -7.01 -10.01 -10.63
N ARG A 204 -6.98 -11.00 -11.52
CA ARG A 204 -6.52 -12.37 -11.18
C ARG A 204 -5.03 -12.42 -10.92
N SER A 205 -4.22 -11.72 -11.72
CA SER A 205 -2.78 -11.58 -11.48
C SER A 205 -2.50 -10.92 -10.14
N VAL A 206 -3.20 -9.83 -9.81
CA VAL A 206 -3.12 -9.14 -8.52
C VAL A 206 -3.49 -10.09 -7.36
N ALA A 207 -4.55 -10.90 -7.49
CA ALA A 207 -4.93 -11.89 -6.47
C ALA A 207 -3.82 -12.90 -6.19
N THR A 208 -3.14 -13.37 -7.25
CA THR A 208 -2.00 -14.29 -7.13
C THR A 208 -0.84 -13.63 -6.38
N ALA A 209 -0.52 -12.38 -6.74
CA ALA A 209 0.53 -11.61 -6.09
C ALA A 209 0.23 -11.38 -4.60
N ILE A 210 -0.99 -10.99 -4.26
CA ILE A 210 -1.41 -10.80 -2.86
C ILE A 210 -1.22 -12.10 -2.06
N SER A 211 -1.65 -13.24 -2.61
CA SER A 211 -1.50 -14.53 -1.94
C SER A 211 -0.02 -14.87 -1.65
N ALA A 212 0.86 -14.63 -2.60
CA ALA A 212 2.30 -14.85 -2.45
C ALA A 212 2.91 -13.90 -1.40
N GLN A 213 2.48 -12.64 -1.39
CA GLN A 213 2.96 -11.64 -0.42
C GLN A 213 2.48 -11.95 1.00
N VAL A 214 1.22 -12.36 1.18
CA VAL A 214 0.72 -12.81 2.49
C VAL A 214 1.53 -13.99 3.02
N ALA A 215 1.88 -14.94 2.14
CA ALA A 215 2.73 -16.07 2.53
C ALA A 215 4.16 -15.65 2.92
N THR A 216 4.66 -14.54 2.39
CA THR A 216 5.97 -13.97 2.76
C THR A 216 5.89 -13.19 4.09
N LEU A 217 4.77 -12.52 4.35
CA LEU A 217 4.59 -11.66 5.54
C LEU A 217 4.25 -12.44 6.82
N LEU A 218 3.77 -13.67 6.69
CA LEU A 218 3.35 -14.50 7.81
C LEU A 218 4.25 -15.74 7.94
N ASP A 219 4.73 -16.04 9.15
CA ASP A 219 5.51 -17.25 9.44
C ASP A 219 4.75 -18.54 9.10
N LYS A 220 3.42 -18.49 9.27
CA LYS A 220 2.50 -19.56 8.92
C LYS A 220 1.31 -18.96 8.17
N ALA A 221 1.38 -18.98 6.86
CA ALA A 221 0.26 -18.56 6.04
C ALA A 221 -0.85 -19.62 6.04
N PRO A 222 -2.14 -19.20 6.14
CA PRO A 222 -3.26 -20.11 5.99
C PRO A 222 -3.42 -20.56 4.54
N THR A 223 -4.29 -21.56 4.30
CA THR A 223 -4.80 -21.80 2.96
C THR A 223 -5.71 -20.63 2.58
N LEU A 224 -5.27 -19.80 1.64
CA LEU A 224 -5.93 -18.56 1.23
C LEU A 224 -6.59 -18.72 -0.13
N SER A 225 -7.90 -18.42 -0.18
CA SER A 225 -8.63 -18.18 -1.43
C SER A 225 -8.95 -16.70 -1.52
N ILE A 226 -8.41 -15.99 -2.50
CA ILE A 226 -8.66 -14.55 -2.67
C ILE A 226 -9.17 -14.26 -4.07
N GLN A 227 -10.17 -13.40 -4.14
CA GLN A 227 -10.65 -12.76 -5.36
C GLN A 227 -10.39 -11.26 -5.30
N VAL A 228 -10.20 -10.64 -6.45
CA VAL A 228 -10.02 -9.20 -6.57
C VAL A 228 -11.00 -8.68 -7.60
N ALA A 229 -11.73 -7.64 -7.27
CA ALA A 229 -12.63 -6.95 -8.17
C ALA A 229 -12.34 -5.44 -8.17
N ALA A 230 -12.41 -4.82 -9.33
CA ALA A 230 -12.48 -3.37 -9.45
C ALA A 230 -13.90 -2.90 -9.15
N ILE A 231 -14.05 -1.84 -8.37
CA ILE A 231 -15.35 -1.26 -8.01
C ILE A 231 -15.45 0.19 -8.44
N PRO A 232 -16.67 0.74 -8.67
CA PRO A 232 -16.86 2.10 -9.20
C PRO A 232 -16.70 3.17 -8.10
N VAL A 233 -15.59 3.11 -7.37
CA VAL A 233 -15.19 4.09 -6.36
C VAL A 233 -13.84 4.67 -6.77
N LEU A 234 -13.67 5.98 -6.65
CA LEU A 234 -12.44 6.63 -7.09
C LEU A 234 -11.28 6.37 -6.14
N HIS A 235 -11.49 6.49 -4.84
CA HIS A 235 -10.46 6.34 -3.82
C HIS A 235 -10.87 5.34 -2.74
N GLY A 236 -9.87 4.74 -2.09
CA GLY A 236 -10.05 3.75 -1.06
C GLY A 236 -10.32 2.35 -1.62
N SER A 237 -10.26 1.37 -0.74
CA SER A 237 -10.48 -0.05 -1.06
C SER A 237 -11.13 -0.74 0.12
N ALA A 238 -11.80 -1.86 -0.15
CA ALA A 238 -12.36 -2.72 0.88
C ALA A 238 -11.87 -4.15 0.74
N LEU A 239 -11.93 -4.88 1.83
CA LEU A 239 -11.60 -6.31 1.90
C LEU A 239 -12.59 -7.02 2.81
N THR A 240 -13.29 -8.01 2.28
CA THR A 240 -13.97 -9.00 3.11
C THR A 240 -13.01 -10.14 3.43
N VAL A 241 -13.04 -10.62 4.66
CA VAL A 241 -12.25 -11.78 5.09
C VAL A 241 -13.13 -12.71 5.91
N ASP A 242 -13.31 -13.92 5.44
CA ASP A 242 -14.00 -14.99 6.18
C ASP A 242 -12.97 -16.01 6.65
N ILE A 243 -12.88 -16.18 7.95
CA ILE A 243 -11.89 -17.01 8.62
C ILE A 243 -12.64 -18.12 9.35
N GLN A 244 -12.27 -19.37 9.09
CA GLN A 244 -12.74 -20.47 9.92
C GLN A 244 -12.23 -20.25 11.35
N ARG A 245 -13.12 -20.22 12.31
CA ARG A 245 -12.79 -19.90 13.71
C ARG A 245 -11.78 -20.90 14.26
N PRO A 246 -10.63 -20.43 14.75
CA PRO A 246 -9.66 -21.30 15.38
C PRO A 246 -10.27 -21.98 16.62
N ARG A 247 -10.06 -23.27 16.78
CA ARG A 247 -10.54 -24.01 17.96
C ARG A 247 -9.97 -23.50 19.29
N ALA A 248 -8.87 -22.74 19.23
CA ALA A 248 -8.22 -22.14 20.39
C ALA A 248 -8.95 -20.89 20.90
N LEU A 249 -9.71 -20.19 20.06
CA LEU A 249 -10.54 -19.05 20.49
C LEU A 249 -11.81 -19.59 21.15
N LYS A 250 -11.78 -19.66 22.48
CA LYS A 250 -12.93 -20.02 23.31
C LYS A 250 -13.68 -18.74 23.66
N GLY A 251 -15.01 -18.72 23.57
CA GLY A 251 -15.80 -17.55 23.94
C GLY A 251 -16.77 -17.10 22.82
N ASN A 252 -17.43 -15.98 23.03
CA ASN A 252 -18.48 -15.44 22.15
C ASN A 252 -17.93 -14.59 20.97
N GLY A 253 -16.59 -14.63 20.74
CA GLY A 253 -15.95 -13.81 19.72
C GLY A 253 -15.50 -12.43 20.19
N GLU A 254 -15.79 -12.03 21.42
CA GLU A 254 -15.27 -10.81 22.06
C GLU A 254 -13.73 -10.80 22.04
N ASP A 255 -13.11 -11.98 22.21
CA ASP A 255 -11.66 -12.12 22.13
C ASP A 255 -11.11 -11.69 20.76
N ALA A 256 -11.83 -11.91 19.65
CA ALA A 256 -11.39 -11.52 18.32
C ALA A 256 -11.40 -10.00 18.14
N VAL A 257 -12.43 -9.34 18.66
CA VAL A 257 -12.53 -7.88 18.64
C VAL A 257 -11.38 -7.25 19.45
N GLU A 258 -11.12 -7.77 20.65
CA GLU A 258 -10.04 -7.25 21.51
C GLU A 258 -8.65 -7.49 20.89
N LEU A 259 -8.42 -8.66 20.27
CA LEU A 259 -7.16 -8.94 19.58
C LEU A 259 -6.93 -7.98 18.42
N LEU A 260 -7.97 -7.66 17.66
CA LEU A 260 -7.89 -6.69 16.57
C LEU A 260 -7.74 -5.26 17.09
N ARG A 261 -8.42 -4.90 18.18
CA ARG A 261 -8.36 -3.58 18.80
C ARG A 261 -6.95 -3.18 19.25
N VAL A 262 -6.17 -4.15 19.74
CA VAL A 262 -4.80 -3.89 20.18
C VAL A 262 -3.77 -4.03 19.06
N ALA A 263 -4.20 -4.45 17.87
CA ALA A 263 -3.29 -4.62 16.73
C ALA A 263 -2.87 -3.25 16.17
N PRO A 264 -1.57 -3.06 15.90
CA PRO A 264 -1.07 -1.82 15.33
C PRO A 264 -1.74 -1.50 13.98
N GLY A 265 -2.23 -0.28 13.83
CA GLY A 265 -2.82 0.22 12.59
C GLY A 265 -4.26 -0.25 12.33
N ILE A 266 -4.89 -0.96 13.24
CA ILE A 266 -6.30 -1.33 13.17
C ILE A 266 -7.15 -0.42 14.07
N LEU A 267 -8.27 0.04 13.54
CA LEU A 267 -9.33 0.73 14.24
C LEU A 267 -10.62 -0.08 14.10
N ILE A 268 -11.24 -0.43 15.21
CA ILE A 268 -12.54 -1.12 15.19
C ILE A 268 -13.65 -0.10 14.97
N ALA A 269 -14.50 -0.35 13.97
CA ALA A 269 -15.66 0.48 13.68
C ALA A 269 -16.67 0.47 14.83
N GLU A 270 -17.40 1.55 14.99
CA GLU A 270 -18.48 1.64 15.98
C GLU A 270 -19.64 0.71 15.58
N GLU A 271 -20.19 0.04 16.58
CA GLU A 271 -21.29 -0.91 16.36
C GLU A 271 -22.56 -0.16 15.92
N GLY A 272 -23.17 -0.64 14.83
CA GLY A 272 -24.40 -0.08 14.27
C GLY A 272 -24.20 1.11 13.32
N GLU A 273 -22.99 1.63 13.21
CA GLU A 273 -22.68 2.69 12.23
C GLU A 273 -22.34 2.07 10.86
N PRO A 274 -22.84 2.65 9.75
CA PRO A 274 -22.45 2.21 8.41
C PRO A 274 -20.98 2.50 8.17
N LEU A 275 -20.26 1.52 7.62
CA LEU A 275 -18.84 1.67 7.28
C LEU A 275 -18.66 1.48 5.76
N GLY A 276 -18.38 2.56 5.06
CA GLY A 276 -18.12 2.58 3.62
C GLY A 276 -16.64 2.76 3.29
N VAL A 277 -16.29 2.51 2.03
CA VAL A 277 -14.92 2.66 1.55
C VAL A 277 -14.39 4.09 1.72
N ILE A 278 -15.26 5.09 1.51
CA ILE A 278 -14.90 6.50 1.59
C ILE A 278 -14.54 6.96 3.00
N ASP A 279 -15.02 6.27 4.04
CA ASP A 279 -14.75 6.63 5.44
C ASP A 279 -13.29 6.40 5.82
N ALA A 280 -12.58 5.56 5.03
CA ALA A 280 -11.15 5.31 5.22
C ALA A 280 -10.24 6.23 4.39
N VAL A 281 -10.79 7.01 3.46
CA VAL A 281 -9.97 7.90 2.60
C VAL A 281 -9.31 8.99 3.45
N GLY A 282 -7.98 9.10 3.32
CA GLY A 282 -7.15 10.00 4.12
C GLY A 282 -6.85 9.49 5.55
N GLN A 283 -7.39 8.34 5.95
CA GLN A 283 -7.08 7.72 7.25
C GLN A 283 -5.76 6.93 7.19
N GLU A 284 -5.05 6.91 8.31
CA GLU A 284 -3.83 6.10 8.48
C GLU A 284 -4.14 4.68 8.97
N ALA A 285 -5.33 4.46 9.50
CA ALA A 285 -5.77 3.20 10.06
C ALA A 285 -6.53 2.35 9.04
N ILE A 286 -6.47 1.04 9.25
CA ILE A 286 -7.37 0.05 8.65
C ILE A 286 -8.61 0.04 9.55
N VAL A 287 -9.77 0.46 9.03
CA VAL A 287 -11.01 0.43 9.81
C VAL A 287 -11.70 -0.91 9.59
N VAL A 288 -12.04 -1.60 10.68
CA VAL A 288 -12.52 -2.98 10.63
C VAL A 288 -13.84 -3.13 11.40
N SER A 289 -14.86 -3.62 10.72
CA SER A 289 -16.06 -4.16 11.35
C SER A 289 -15.91 -5.68 11.47
N VAL A 290 -16.32 -6.22 12.62
CA VAL A 290 -16.12 -7.63 12.98
C VAL A 290 -17.48 -8.28 13.25
N GLU A 291 -17.77 -9.36 12.54
CA GLU A 291 -18.89 -10.23 12.85
C GLU A 291 -18.38 -11.59 13.27
N THR A 292 -18.80 -12.06 14.44
CA THR A 292 -18.39 -13.36 14.98
C THR A 292 -19.57 -14.32 15.00
N ARG A 293 -19.36 -15.51 14.44
CA ARG A 293 -20.30 -16.63 14.46
C ARG A 293 -19.71 -17.80 15.24
N ALA A 294 -20.50 -18.86 15.40
CA ALA A 294 -20.05 -20.02 16.18
C ALA A 294 -18.76 -20.66 15.63
N ASP A 295 -18.58 -20.69 14.32
CA ASP A 295 -17.53 -21.39 13.61
C ASP A 295 -16.69 -20.50 12.67
N SER A 296 -17.01 -19.20 12.58
CA SER A 296 -16.31 -18.27 11.70
C SER A 296 -16.19 -16.86 12.30
N ILE A 297 -15.21 -16.12 11.79
CA ILE A 297 -15.04 -14.68 12.00
C ILE A 297 -15.09 -14.04 10.61
N SER A 298 -15.99 -13.08 10.42
CA SER A 298 -16.07 -12.30 9.20
C SER A 298 -15.61 -10.86 9.48
N LEU A 299 -14.72 -10.35 8.65
CA LEU A 299 -14.22 -8.98 8.73
C LEU A 299 -14.66 -8.21 7.49
N TRP A 300 -15.10 -6.99 7.71
CA TRP A 300 -15.19 -5.96 6.70
C TRP A 300 -14.13 -4.90 6.99
N CYS A 301 -13.10 -4.84 6.16
CA CYS A 301 -11.99 -3.90 6.30
C CYS A 301 -12.08 -2.85 5.21
N VAL A 302 -11.96 -1.57 5.59
CA VAL A 302 -11.81 -0.46 4.63
C VAL A 302 -10.51 0.29 4.91
N PHE A 303 -9.85 0.76 3.87
CA PHE A 303 -8.54 1.40 3.98
C PHE A 303 -8.25 2.29 2.76
N ASP A 304 -7.42 3.31 2.99
CA ASP A 304 -6.82 4.09 1.90
C ASP A 304 -5.59 3.36 1.38
N ASN A 305 -5.71 2.79 0.19
CA ASN A 305 -4.64 1.98 -0.42
C ASN A 305 -3.37 2.79 -0.73
N ALA A 306 -3.51 4.04 -1.17
CA ALA A 306 -2.35 4.88 -1.49
C ALA A 306 -1.65 5.35 -0.21
N ARG A 307 -2.43 5.78 0.78
CA ARG A 307 -1.91 6.24 2.07
C ARG A 307 -1.24 5.12 2.86
N LEU A 308 -1.84 3.93 2.88
CA LEU A 308 -1.27 2.77 3.57
C LEU A 308 0.09 2.34 2.99
N ALA A 309 0.24 2.35 1.66
CA ALA A 309 1.51 2.09 1.01
C ALA A 309 2.55 3.17 1.36
N ALA A 310 2.17 4.45 1.29
CA ALA A 310 3.02 5.58 1.61
C ALA A 310 3.48 5.57 3.07
N LEU A 311 2.58 5.24 4.01
CA LEU A 311 2.90 5.05 5.44
C LEU A 311 3.96 3.97 5.65
N GLY A 312 3.81 2.83 4.96
CA GLY A 312 4.79 1.74 5.02
C GLY A 312 6.17 2.18 4.56
N ALA A 313 6.23 2.91 3.47
CA ALA A 313 7.48 3.43 2.93
C ALA A 313 8.13 4.47 3.84
N LEU A 314 7.35 5.41 4.36
CA LEU A 314 7.86 6.44 5.27
C LEU A 314 8.36 5.82 6.58
N TRP A 315 7.67 4.81 7.12
CA TRP A 315 8.12 4.08 8.31
C TRP A 315 9.51 3.46 8.14
N ILE A 316 9.82 2.91 6.95
CA ILE A 316 11.16 2.40 6.63
C ILE A 316 12.17 3.54 6.69
N ALA A 317 11.91 4.66 6.04
CA ALA A 317 12.81 5.80 5.99
C ALA A 317 13.07 6.39 7.40
N GLU A 318 12.02 6.56 8.20
CA GLU A 318 12.11 7.01 9.59
C GLU A 318 12.96 6.04 10.43
N THR A 319 12.73 4.73 10.30
CA THR A 319 13.46 3.72 11.07
C THR A 319 14.94 3.67 10.68
N LEU A 320 15.26 3.84 9.40
CA LEU A 320 16.63 3.94 8.91
C LEU A 320 17.34 5.20 9.43
N ALA A 321 16.68 6.35 9.43
CA ALA A 321 17.22 7.62 9.91
C ALA A 321 17.47 7.59 11.43
N LEU A 322 16.55 7.00 12.21
CA LEU A 322 16.69 6.86 13.67
C LEU A 322 17.79 5.87 14.09
N SER A 323 18.08 4.88 13.22
CA SER A 323 19.10 3.86 13.50
C SER A 323 20.52 4.34 13.21
N SER A 324 20.69 5.56 12.74
CA SER A 324 22.00 6.14 12.46
C SER A 324 22.72 6.55 13.75
N PRO A 325 24.00 6.15 13.97
CA PRO A 325 24.75 6.57 15.14
C PRO A 325 24.88 8.11 15.14
N THR A 326 24.62 8.71 16.29
CA THR A 326 24.96 10.11 16.52
C THR A 326 26.45 10.27 16.27
N LEU A 327 26.85 11.07 15.30
CA LEU A 327 28.23 11.57 15.24
C LEU A 327 28.45 12.37 16.51
N ALA A 328 29.21 11.78 17.43
CA ALA A 328 29.70 12.45 18.64
C ALA A 328 30.79 13.48 18.29
#